data_826c44300ced783826ae25585d95b37e
#
_entry.id   826c44300ced783826ae25585d95b37e
#
_cell.length_a   1.000
_cell.length_b   1.000
_cell.length_c   1.000
_cell.angle_alpha   90.00
_cell.angle_beta   90.00
_cell.angle_gamma   90.00
#
_symmetry.space_group_name_H-M   'P 1'
#
loop_
_entity.id
_entity.type
_entity.pdbx_description
1 polymer ?
#
loop_
_entity_poly.entity_id
_entity_poly.type
_entity_poly.pdbx_seq_one_letter_code
_entity_poly.pdbx_strand_id
1 'polypeptide(L)'
;MSELLVAGYQKFLENNFWGLSNSTQEAKDLMRIYGNSGLQPYGHSRGAMTLGNMLNSFKQEGVHGIADNTKINFYGPAANAAATAGLLGYVSDGKQTTVGFDGHKDDFVSRWIGGNGYTYGTMPSGSSTWNEMEKMFTDPNNVHTCLRNASAMCRYNYGTSHLEQVPSNKSWSKK
;
A
#
# COMPACT_ATOMS: atom_id res chain seq x y z
N MET A 1 -16.12 -9.36 -5.34
CA MET A 1 -15.22 -10.33 -6.01
C MET A 1 -14.30 -9.69 -7.04
N SER A 2 -14.76 -8.73 -7.83
CA SER A 2 -13.97 -8.14 -8.92
C SER A 2 -12.65 -7.49 -8.46
N GLU A 3 -12.64 -6.71 -7.40
CA GLU A 3 -11.43 -5.98 -6.97
C GLU A 3 -10.33 -6.91 -6.41
N LEU A 4 -10.69 -7.95 -5.67
CA LEU A 4 -9.73 -8.92 -5.17
C LEU A 4 -9.13 -9.74 -6.31
N LEU A 5 -9.95 -10.15 -7.26
CA LEU A 5 -9.50 -10.84 -8.47
C LEU A 5 -8.60 -9.93 -9.31
N VAL A 6 -8.96 -8.66 -9.46
CA VAL A 6 -8.13 -7.68 -10.19
C VAL A 6 -6.83 -7.40 -9.45
N ALA A 7 -6.84 -7.25 -8.12
CA ALA A 7 -5.61 -7.08 -7.33
C ALA A 7 -4.71 -8.32 -7.41
N GLY A 8 -5.27 -9.52 -7.30
CA GLY A 8 -4.55 -10.77 -7.50
C GLY A 8 -3.98 -10.92 -8.91
N TYR A 9 -4.77 -10.58 -9.92
CA TYR A 9 -4.36 -10.57 -11.31
C TYR A 9 -3.26 -9.55 -11.59
N GLN A 10 -3.38 -8.33 -11.07
CA GLN A 10 -2.32 -7.32 -11.18
C GLN A 10 -1.04 -7.76 -10.47
N LYS A 11 -1.14 -8.40 -9.29
CA LYS A 11 0.01 -8.96 -8.60
C LYS A 11 0.69 -10.05 -9.41
N PHE A 12 -0.07 -10.90 -10.08
CA PHE A 12 0.45 -11.90 -11.01
C PHE A 12 1.14 -11.25 -12.21
N LEU A 13 0.58 -10.17 -12.75
CA LEU A 13 1.14 -9.43 -13.88
C LEU A 13 2.36 -8.57 -13.52
N GLU A 14 2.55 -8.17 -12.24
CA GLU A 14 3.75 -7.43 -11.78
C GLU A 14 5.06 -8.12 -12.19
N ASN A 15 5.05 -9.45 -12.30
CA ASN A 15 6.22 -10.22 -12.70
C ASN A 15 6.40 -10.33 -14.23
N ASN A 16 5.40 -9.96 -15.05
CA ASN A 16 5.39 -10.25 -16.48
C ASN A 16 4.83 -9.11 -17.35
N PHE A 17 4.55 -7.91 -16.82
CA PHE A 17 3.78 -6.91 -17.56
C PHE A 17 4.61 -5.99 -18.45
N TRP A 18 4.29 -6.02 -19.72
CA TRP A 18 4.74 -5.10 -20.78
C TRP A 18 3.68 -4.00 -21.00
N GLY A 19 3.70 -2.96 -20.17
CA GLY A 19 2.83 -1.80 -20.35
C GLY A 19 2.36 -1.21 -19.02
N LEU A 20 2.60 0.06 -18.85
CA LEU A 20 2.09 0.82 -17.71
C LEU A 20 0.62 1.16 -17.95
N SER A 21 -0.21 0.99 -16.93
CA SER A 21 -1.58 1.52 -16.98
C SER A 21 -1.54 3.06 -17.05
N ASN A 22 -2.59 3.69 -17.58
CA ASN A 22 -2.69 5.15 -17.63
C ASN A 22 -2.43 5.80 -16.26
N SER A 23 -2.96 5.22 -15.18
CA SER A 23 -2.75 5.71 -13.81
C SER A 23 -1.29 5.64 -13.36
N THR A 24 -0.54 4.63 -13.78
CA THR A 24 0.90 4.54 -13.48
C THR A 24 1.68 5.61 -14.26
N GLN A 25 1.31 5.87 -15.52
CA GLN A 25 1.96 6.94 -16.31
C GLN A 25 1.67 8.33 -15.73
N GLU A 26 0.43 8.61 -15.35
CA GLU A 26 0.06 9.85 -14.67
C GLU A 26 0.83 10.03 -13.35
N ALA A 27 0.96 8.96 -12.56
CA ALA A 27 1.76 8.99 -11.33
C ALA A 27 3.25 9.26 -11.61
N LYS A 28 3.81 8.72 -12.70
CA LYS A 28 5.18 9.03 -13.14
C LYS A 28 5.35 10.50 -13.49
N ASP A 29 4.41 11.07 -14.21
CA ASP A 29 4.48 12.48 -14.63
C ASP A 29 4.38 13.40 -13.41
N LEU A 30 3.49 13.11 -12.46
CA LEU A 30 3.42 13.84 -11.19
C LEU A 30 4.73 13.72 -10.38
N MET A 31 5.35 12.55 -10.33
CA MET A 31 6.62 12.36 -9.63
C MET A 31 7.75 13.16 -10.28
N ARG A 32 7.84 13.18 -11.60
CA ARG A 32 8.86 13.98 -12.33
C ARG A 32 8.72 15.47 -12.07
N ILE A 33 7.47 15.96 -11.96
CA ILE A 33 7.20 17.40 -11.77
C ILE A 33 7.37 17.80 -10.30
N TYR A 34 6.85 16.99 -9.36
CA TYR A 34 6.68 17.41 -7.97
C TYR A 34 7.48 16.58 -6.95
N GLY A 35 8.16 15.51 -7.35
CA GLY A 35 8.81 14.60 -6.41
C GLY A 35 9.89 15.26 -5.54
N ASN A 36 10.57 16.28 -6.06
CA ASN A 36 11.56 17.06 -5.32
C ASN A 36 10.93 18.25 -4.56
N SER A 37 9.65 18.54 -4.78
CA SER A 37 8.94 19.71 -4.23
C SER A 37 8.01 19.40 -3.06
N GLY A 38 8.00 18.16 -2.56
CA GLY A 38 7.17 17.75 -1.41
C GLY A 38 5.92 16.95 -1.78
N LEU A 39 6.00 16.11 -2.82
CA LEU A 39 4.92 15.23 -3.22
C LEU A 39 4.54 14.24 -2.11
N GLN A 40 3.25 14.11 -1.81
CA GLN A 40 2.73 13.21 -0.79
C GLN A 40 1.64 12.28 -1.35
N PRO A 41 1.97 11.25 -2.12
CA PRO A 41 0.98 10.32 -2.64
C PRO A 41 0.50 9.36 -1.55
N TYR A 42 -0.79 9.04 -1.62
CA TYR A 42 -1.46 8.09 -0.75
C TYR A 42 -1.95 6.92 -1.59
N GLY A 43 -1.64 5.70 -1.16
CA GLY A 43 -2.08 4.47 -1.82
C GLY A 43 -2.97 3.63 -0.90
N HIS A 44 -4.20 3.35 -1.35
CA HIS A 44 -5.08 2.36 -0.75
C HIS A 44 -5.24 1.19 -1.71
N SER A 45 -5.21 -0.05 -1.19
CA SER A 45 -5.46 -1.24 -2.01
C SER A 45 -4.59 -1.25 -3.29
N ARG A 46 -5.22 -1.31 -4.47
CA ARG A 46 -4.57 -1.23 -5.78
C ARG A 46 -3.79 0.07 -6.03
N GLY A 47 -4.21 1.19 -5.44
CA GLY A 47 -3.47 2.44 -5.58
C GLY A 47 -2.03 2.34 -5.06
N ALA A 48 -1.79 1.52 -4.04
CA ALA A 48 -0.44 1.22 -3.57
C ALA A 48 0.39 0.46 -4.62
N MET A 49 -0.23 -0.47 -5.38
CA MET A 49 0.46 -1.17 -6.48
C MET A 49 0.83 -0.19 -7.60
N THR A 50 -0.06 0.74 -7.96
CA THR A 50 0.24 1.78 -8.94
C THR A 50 1.47 2.58 -8.56
N LEU A 51 1.59 2.99 -7.29
CA LEU A 51 2.78 3.71 -6.79
C LEU A 51 4.04 2.82 -6.77
N GLY A 52 3.91 1.56 -6.38
CA GLY A 52 5.00 0.59 -6.45
C GLY A 52 5.49 0.38 -7.89
N ASN A 53 4.56 0.19 -8.83
CA ASN A 53 4.86 0.01 -10.26
C ASN A 53 5.51 1.25 -10.87
N MET A 54 5.05 2.45 -10.51
CA MET A 54 5.67 3.71 -10.90
C MET A 54 7.15 3.76 -10.49
N LEU A 55 7.46 3.49 -9.22
CA LEU A 55 8.83 3.50 -8.72
C LEU A 55 9.68 2.41 -9.36
N ASN A 56 9.13 1.21 -9.56
CA ASN A 56 9.82 0.12 -10.24
C ASN A 56 10.14 0.47 -11.71
N SER A 57 9.21 1.12 -12.41
CA SER A 57 9.45 1.63 -13.76
C SER A 57 10.61 2.62 -13.81
N PHE A 58 10.66 3.58 -12.90
CA PHE A 58 11.80 4.50 -12.80
C PHE A 58 13.12 3.78 -12.57
N LYS A 59 13.12 2.79 -11.68
CA LYS A 59 14.31 1.97 -11.45
C LYS A 59 14.76 1.22 -12.69
N GLN A 60 13.83 0.63 -13.45
CA GLN A 60 14.13 -0.06 -14.71
C GLN A 60 14.65 0.89 -15.79
N GLU A 61 14.18 2.13 -15.80
CA GLU A 61 14.62 3.19 -16.73
C GLU A 61 15.94 3.86 -16.28
N GLY A 62 16.49 3.50 -15.12
CA GLY A 62 17.67 4.15 -14.54
C GLY A 62 17.42 5.58 -14.06
N VAL A 63 16.16 5.95 -13.82
CA VAL A 63 15.77 7.30 -13.38
C VAL A 63 15.83 7.38 -11.86
N HIS A 64 16.59 8.32 -11.34
CA HIS A 64 16.74 8.59 -9.91
C HIS A 64 16.96 10.09 -9.63
N GLY A 65 17.04 10.52 -8.38
CA GLY A 65 17.19 11.93 -8.00
C GLY A 65 15.96 12.80 -8.25
N ILE A 66 14.77 12.20 -8.44
CA ILE A 66 13.52 12.90 -8.74
C ILE A 66 12.48 12.81 -7.62
N ALA A 67 12.81 12.17 -6.49
CA ALA A 67 11.89 11.95 -5.38
C ALA A 67 12.47 12.40 -4.03
N ASP A 68 13.36 13.38 -4.03
CA ASP A 68 14.13 13.80 -2.86
C ASP A 68 13.27 14.26 -1.69
N ASN A 69 12.07 14.78 -1.95
CA ASN A 69 11.14 15.24 -0.93
C ASN A 69 9.74 14.60 -1.08
N THR A 70 9.71 13.33 -1.51
CA THR A 70 8.48 12.57 -1.66
C THR A 70 8.22 11.69 -0.44
N LYS A 71 6.99 11.74 0.11
CA LYS A 71 6.55 10.90 1.24
C LYS A 71 5.36 10.04 0.82
N ILE A 72 5.58 8.76 0.62
CA ILE A 72 4.52 7.81 0.26
C ILE A 72 3.89 7.23 1.52
N ASN A 73 2.55 7.19 1.58
CA ASN A 73 1.81 6.56 2.66
C ASN A 73 0.80 5.55 2.11
N PHE A 74 0.79 4.38 2.70
CA PHE A 74 -0.08 3.27 2.34
C PHE A 74 -1.10 2.95 3.43
N TYR A 75 -2.32 2.65 2.98
CA TYR A 75 -3.43 2.25 3.82
C TYR A 75 -4.04 0.96 3.26
N GLY A 76 -3.97 -0.13 4.02
CA GLY A 76 -4.42 -1.45 3.55
C GLY A 76 -3.84 -1.84 2.17
N PRO A 77 -2.54 -1.71 1.92
CA PRO A 77 -1.99 -1.76 0.58
C PRO A 77 -1.93 -3.17 0.00
N ALA A 78 -2.25 -3.31 -1.29
CA ALA A 78 -1.96 -4.53 -2.05
C ALA A 78 -0.48 -4.65 -2.47
N ALA A 79 0.34 -3.61 -2.27
CA ALA A 79 1.78 -3.62 -2.48
C ALA A 79 2.55 -3.83 -1.17
N ASN A 80 3.76 -4.39 -1.25
CA ASN A 80 4.63 -4.54 -0.09
C ASN A 80 5.29 -3.21 0.27
N ALA A 81 5.06 -2.71 1.49
CA ALA A 81 5.56 -1.41 1.95
C ALA A 81 7.09 -1.37 2.03
N ALA A 82 7.74 -2.44 2.53
CA ALA A 82 9.19 -2.49 2.63
C ALA A 82 9.88 -2.55 1.25
N ALA A 83 9.32 -3.32 0.31
CA ALA A 83 9.82 -3.34 -1.06
C ALA A 83 9.66 -1.97 -1.73
N THR A 84 8.51 -1.31 -1.53
CA THR A 84 8.27 0.03 -2.05
C THR A 84 9.21 1.06 -1.44
N ALA A 85 9.54 0.97 -0.14
CA ALA A 85 10.55 1.81 0.51
C ALA A 85 11.93 1.64 -0.14
N GLY A 86 12.30 0.43 -0.54
CA GLY A 86 13.54 0.19 -1.28
C GLY A 86 13.57 0.84 -2.67
N LEU A 87 12.44 0.80 -3.38
CA LEU A 87 12.29 1.48 -4.67
C LEU A 87 12.32 3.00 -4.51
N LEU A 88 11.64 3.54 -3.50
CA LEU A 88 11.67 4.97 -3.20
C LEU A 88 13.09 5.43 -2.83
N GLY A 89 13.83 4.61 -2.06
CA GLY A 89 15.24 4.86 -1.76
C GLY A 89 16.10 4.98 -3.01
N TYR A 90 15.88 4.12 -4.01
CA TYR A 90 16.58 4.23 -5.29
C TYR A 90 16.21 5.53 -6.03
N VAL A 91 14.91 5.82 -6.18
CA VAL A 91 14.43 6.98 -6.97
C VAL A 91 14.77 8.31 -6.30
N SER A 92 14.99 8.33 -4.99
CA SER A 92 15.35 9.53 -4.20
C SER A 92 16.84 9.66 -3.88
N ASP A 93 17.71 8.87 -4.49
CA ASP A 93 19.16 8.83 -4.14
C ASP A 93 19.41 8.61 -2.64
N GLY A 94 18.59 7.78 -2.01
CA GLY A 94 18.69 7.44 -0.59
C GLY A 94 18.11 8.47 0.38
N LYS A 95 17.53 9.57 -0.08
CA LYS A 95 16.98 10.63 0.78
C LYS A 95 15.65 10.22 1.42
N GLN A 96 14.88 9.36 0.77
CA GLN A 96 13.60 8.81 1.25
C GLN A 96 13.70 7.29 1.34
N THR A 97 13.85 6.74 2.53
CA THR A 97 14.12 5.31 2.75
C THR A 97 13.00 4.58 3.48
N THR A 98 11.90 5.27 3.72
CA THR A 98 10.72 4.72 4.40
C THR A 98 9.43 5.00 3.63
N VAL A 99 8.43 4.14 3.85
CA VAL A 99 7.04 4.33 3.40
C VAL A 99 6.14 4.25 4.62
N GLY A 100 5.21 5.19 4.75
CA GLY A 100 4.18 5.11 5.78
C GLY A 100 3.25 3.93 5.50
N PHE A 101 2.95 3.14 6.52
CA PHE A 101 2.10 1.96 6.42
C PHE A 101 1.08 1.94 7.55
N ASP A 102 -0.18 1.75 7.18
CA ASP A 102 -1.31 1.53 8.08
C ASP A 102 -2.08 0.30 7.59
N GLY A 103 -2.15 -0.75 8.38
CA GLY A 103 -2.78 -2.00 7.99
C GLY A 103 -3.27 -2.80 9.18
N HIS A 104 -4.49 -3.32 9.06
CA HIS A 104 -5.09 -4.17 10.08
C HIS A 104 -4.62 -5.63 9.97
N LYS A 105 -4.53 -6.33 11.12
CA LYS A 105 -4.05 -7.72 11.18
C LYS A 105 -4.87 -8.70 10.35
N ASP A 106 -6.17 -8.43 10.14
CA ASP A 106 -7.11 -9.28 9.40
C ASP A 106 -7.49 -8.72 8.02
N ASP A 107 -6.81 -7.66 7.57
CA ASP A 107 -6.95 -7.15 6.21
C ASP A 107 -6.28 -8.12 5.22
N PHE A 108 -7.09 -8.90 4.53
CA PHE A 108 -6.64 -9.89 3.57
C PHE A 108 -5.80 -9.28 2.43
N VAL A 109 -6.19 -8.10 1.94
CA VAL A 109 -5.48 -7.42 0.85
C VAL A 109 -4.08 -7.02 1.28
N SER A 110 -3.96 -6.35 2.42
CA SER A 110 -2.66 -5.91 2.93
C SER A 110 -1.77 -7.08 3.34
N ARG A 111 -2.34 -8.06 4.02
CA ARG A 111 -1.59 -9.18 4.59
C ARG A 111 -1.17 -10.22 3.55
N TRP A 112 -2.13 -10.70 2.75
CA TRP A 112 -1.89 -11.83 1.86
C TRP A 112 -1.48 -11.39 0.45
N ILE A 113 -2.12 -10.36 -0.10
CA ILE A 113 -1.77 -9.85 -1.42
C ILE A 113 -0.51 -8.98 -1.32
N GLY A 114 -0.51 -7.99 -0.42
CA GLY A 114 0.62 -7.08 -0.20
C GLY A 114 1.82 -7.70 0.51
N GLY A 115 1.63 -8.80 1.24
CA GLY A 115 2.69 -9.44 2.02
C GLY A 115 3.21 -8.56 3.16
N ASN A 116 2.32 -7.72 3.74
CA ASN A 116 2.68 -6.82 4.83
C ASN A 116 2.41 -7.42 6.21
N GLY A 117 3.00 -6.83 7.24
CA GLY A 117 2.59 -7.02 8.64
C GLY A 117 1.29 -6.28 8.96
N TYR A 118 1.19 -5.81 10.19
CA TYR A 118 0.05 -4.99 10.62
C TYR A 118 0.50 -3.96 11.67
N THR A 119 -0.26 -2.88 11.79
CA THR A 119 -0.02 -1.81 12.77
C THR A 119 -1.08 -1.80 13.86
N TYR A 120 -2.26 -2.37 13.61
CA TYR A 120 -3.34 -2.47 14.60
C TYR A 120 -4.20 -3.73 14.33
N GLY A 121 -5.10 -4.09 15.25
CA GLY A 121 -5.80 -5.36 15.07
C GLY A 121 -6.83 -5.72 16.13
N THR A 122 -7.71 -4.80 16.52
CA THR A 122 -8.91 -5.14 17.29
C THR A 122 -9.96 -5.73 16.36
N MET A 123 -10.74 -6.71 16.83
CA MET A 123 -11.80 -7.35 16.07
C MET A 123 -13.13 -7.26 16.83
N PRO A 124 -14.25 -7.13 16.13
CA PRO A 124 -15.56 -7.27 16.75
C PRO A 124 -15.70 -8.65 17.39
N SER A 125 -16.36 -8.70 18.53
CA SER A 125 -16.62 -9.96 19.25
C SER A 125 -17.32 -10.96 18.32
N GLY A 126 -16.83 -12.19 18.26
CA GLY A 126 -17.36 -13.26 17.42
C GLY A 126 -17.01 -13.17 15.93
N SER A 127 -16.22 -12.18 15.52
CA SER A 127 -15.72 -12.11 14.13
C SER A 127 -14.47 -12.98 13.94
N SER A 128 -14.19 -13.34 12.67
CA SER A 128 -13.02 -14.08 12.25
C SER A 128 -12.42 -13.46 10.99
N THR A 129 -11.19 -13.79 10.67
CA THR A 129 -10.55 -13.34 9.42
C THR A 129 -11.35 -13.70 8.18
N TRP A 130 -12.02 -14.85 8.17
CA TRP A 130 -12.92 -15.27 7.08
C TRP A 130 -14.16 -14.39 6.98
N ASN A 131 -14.80 -14.09 8.11
CA ASN A 131 -15.97 -13.21 8.12
C ASN A 131 -15.59 -11.80 7.64
N GLU A 132 -14.42 -11.31 8.03
CA GLU A 132 -13.94 -9.99 7.58
C GLU A 132 -13.58 -9.99 6.09
N MET A 133 -13.05 -11.09 5.56
CA MET A 133 -12.83 -11.23 4.13
C MET A 133 -14.16 -11.22 3.35
N GLU A 134 -15.21 -11.90 3.84
CA GLU A 134 -16.54 -11.87 3.24
C GLU A 134 -17.14 -10.46 3.29
N LYS A 135 -17.03 -9.76 4.41
CA LYS A 135 -17.50 -8.37 4.55
C LYS A 135 -16.85 -7.41 3.57
N MET A 136 -15.62 -7.65 3.11
CA MET A 136 -15.00 -6.81 2.08
C MET A 136 -15.80 -6.72 0.79
N PHE A 137 -16.70 -7.68 0.54
CA PHE A 137 -17.56 -7.72 -0.64
C PHE A 137 -19.01 -7.32 -0.37
N THR A 138 -19.44 -7.34 0.88
CA THR A 138 -20.85 -7.23 1.26
C THR A 138 -21.16 -6.03 2.16
N ASP A 139 -20.16 -5.50 2.87
CA ASP A 139 -20.31 -4.40 3.83
C ASP A 139 -19.27 -3.30 3.56
N PRO A 140 -19.68 -2.04 3.34
CA PRO A 140 -18.76 -0.93 3.16
C PRO A 140 -17.95 -0.61 4.45
N ASN A 141 -18.41 -1.05 5.63
CA ASN A 141 -17.72 -0.87 6.91
C ASN A 141 -16.96 -2.16 7.31
N ASN A 142 -16.01 -2.55 6.51
CA ASN A 142 -15.17 -3.71 6.74
C ASN A 142 -13.72 -3.33 7.11
N VAL A 143 -12.94 -4.31 7.51
CA VAL A 143 -11.55 -4.14 7.94
C VAL A 143 -10.66 -3.46 6.89
N HIS A 144 -10.94 -3.63 5.59
CA HIS A 144 -10.15 -3.06 4.51
C HIS A 144 -10.50 -1.60 4.21
N THR A 145 -11.73 -1.18 4.50
CA THR A 145 -12.21 0.19 4.25
C THR A 145 -12.18 1.06 5.51
N CYS A 146 -12.16 0.46 6.70
CA CYS A 146 -12.08 1.15 8.00
C CYS A 146 -10.67 1.65 8.33
N LEU A 147 -10.06 2.38 7.40
CA LEU A 147 -8.70 2.89 7.51
C LEU A 147 -8.69 4.34 8.03
N ARG A 148 -7.54 4.77 8.59
CA ARG A 148 -7.33 6.13 9.08
C ARG A 148 -8.39 6.59 10.10
N ASN A 149 -8.95 5.66 10.88
CA ASN A 149 -10.04 5.95 11.82
C ASN A 149 -11.25 6.62 11.15
N ALA A 150 -11.65 6.14 9.97
CA ALA A 150 -12.66 6.72 9.08
C ALA A 150 -13.97 7.09 9.80
N SER A 151 -14.38 6.31 10.81
CA SER A 151 -15.56 6.61 11.63
C SER A 151 -15.38 6.15 13.08
N ALA A 152 -16.29 6.59 13.96
CA ALA A 152 -16.34 6.09 15.33
C ALA A 152 -16.63 4.58 15.37
N MET A 153 -17.47 4.09 14.48
CA MET A 153 -17.78 2.66 14.32
C MET A 153 -16.54 1.87 13.90
N CYS A 154 -15.75 2.39 12.96
CA CYS A 154 -14.50 1.76 12.55
C CYS A 154 -13.52 1.63 13.74
N ARG A 155 -13.35 2.69 14.51
CA ARG A 155 -12.49 2.65 15.70
C ARG A 155 -13.01 1.66 16.75
N TYR A 156 -14.30 1.62 16.96
CA TYR A 156 -14.93 0.71 17.91
C TYR A 156 -14.73 -0.75 17.50
N ASN A 157 -14.96 -1.07 16.23
CA ASN A 157 -14.91 -2.44 15.72
C ASN A 157 -13.48 -2.95 15.51
N TYR A 158 -12.59 -2.11 14.97
CA TYR A 158 -11.29 -2.55 14.47
C TYR A 158 -10.11 -1.92 15.22
N GLY A 159 -10.39 -1.05 16.17
CA GLY A 159 -9.36 -0.32 16.92
C GLY A 159 -8.88 0.94 16.21
N THR A 160 -7.99 1.65 16.89
CA THR A 160 -7.42 2.90 16.37
C THR A 160 -6.27 2.58 15.44
N SER A 161 -6.42 2.94 14.18
CA SER A 161 -5.34 2.80 13.20
C SER A 161 -4.25 3.85 13.41
N HIS A 162 -3.01 3.49 13.09
CA HIS A 162 -1.87 4.39 13.14
C HIS A 162 -0.88 4.09 12.02
N LEU A 163 -0.24 5.14 11.54
CA LEU A 163 0.75 5.06 10.48
C LEU A 163 2.12 4.73 11.08
N GLU A 164 2.73 3.65 10.62
CA GLU A 164 4.11 3.26 10.97
C GLU A 164 5.04 3.54 9.79
N GLN A 165 6.26 4.05 10.05
CA GLN A 165 7.29 4.21 9.03
C GLN A 165 8.01 2.88 8.81
N VAL A 166 7.92 2.35 7.60
CA VAL A 166 8.47 1.05 7.22
C VAL A 166 9.72 1.24 6.35
N PRO A 167 10.89 0.84 6.84
CA PRO A 167 12.12 0.87 6.05
C PRO A 167 12.21 -0.31 5.07
N SER A 168 13.08 -0.19 4.07
CA SER A 168 13.27 -1.20 3.03
C SER A 168 13.72 -2.58 3.53
N ASN A 169 14.38 -2.63 4.68
CA ASN A 169 14.89 -3.87 5.27
C ASN A 169 13.95 -4.50 6.29
N LYS A 170 12.73 -3.95 6.48
CA LYS A 170 11.76 -4.52 7.42
C LYS A 170 11.28 -5.88 6.91
N SER A 171 11.60 -6.94 7.65
CA SER A 171 10.99 -8.25 7.46
C SER A 171 9.72 -8.36 8.30
N TRP A 172 8.65 -8.89 7.70
CA TRP A 172 7.41 -9.19 8.41
C TRP A 172 7.44 -10.64 8.86
N SER A 173 7.49 -10.88 10.16
CA SER A 173 7.32 -12.24 10.68
C SER A 173 5.91 -12.74 10.34
N LYS A 174 5.84 -13.90 9.70
CA LYS A 174 4.57 -14.65 9.59
C LYS A 174 4.21 -15.10 11.00
N LYS A 175 3.34 -14.36 11.67
CA LYS A 175 2.72 -14.79 12.92
C LYS A 175 1.41 -15.46 12.62
#